data_8969bbbf10cd01d36084705eba2d5058
#
_entry.id   8969bbbf10cd01d36084705eba2d5058
#
_cell.length_a   1.000
_cell.length_b   1.000
_cell.length_c   1.000
_cell.angle_alpha   90.00
_cell.angle_beta   90.00
_cell.angle_gamma   90.00
#
_symmetry.space_group_name_H-M   'P 1'
#
loop_
_entity.id
_entity.type
_entity.pdbx_description
1 polymer ?
#
loop_
_entity_poly.entity_id
_entity_poly.type
_entity_poly.pdbx_seq_one_letter_code
_entity_poly.pdbx_strand_id
1 'polypeptide(L)'
;MRGLFPDISPLRESPAFRLLWIGQIISMTGSMVRFVAIPYQIYILTGSPLAVGLIGLFQAVPTIVLSLFGGVIADRVDRRRLLIVTQVCLTANSVVLAIATQLGFVSVPFLYALTAVGASFSALDSPARSALIPSLLDRRRVQAAITLNQTQFQTAAVTGPALAGVLIASFGLATTYWIDVATYAAAIGTLLAMHKTARPPAEHGSVLRSLAEGIAYLGVRRILLATMSLDFFATLFGSWRALVPYYADRVFEVGPQGLGLLYAAPGAGALVVALSAGWTNRVQRQGLAILISVMVFGLAIAAFGALPREGFVIGLLLLAIAQGADTVSSIFRQTILQLEVPDALRGRLNAINMMFVFGGPTLGQVQSGTVAALWNPVAAVVSGGLECVAAVVGVALIAPRLIRYRPDLAEGADRIAVVRPMDGS
;
A
#
# COMPACT_ATOMS: atom_id res chain seq x y z
N MET A 1 5.41 -7.63 30.36
CA MET A 1 4.56 -8.32 29.37
C MET A 1 3.25 -7.60 28.97
N ARG A 2 2.97 -6.38 29.46
CA ARG A 2 1.74 -5.61 29.11
C ARG A 2 1.78 -4.82 27.79
N GLY A 3 2.79 -5.00 26.93
CA GLY A 3 2.96 -4.20 25.70
C GLY A 3 2.98 -4.98 24.38
N LEU A 4 2.73 -6.29 24.37
CA LEU A 4 2.79 -7.10 23.14
C LEU A 4 1.48 -7.10 22.34
N PHE A 5 0.35 -6.82 22.96
CA PHE A 5 -0.95 -6.81 22.30
C PHE A 5 -1.42 -5.36 22.09
N PRO A 6 -2.05 -5.05 20.94
CA PRO A 6 -2.64 -3.74 20.72
C PRO A 6 -3.71 -3.43 21.76
N ASP A 7 -3.78 -2.16 22.18
CA ASP A 7 -4.84 -1.71 23.09
C ASP A 7 -6.21 -1.77 22.39
N ILE A 8 -7.08 -2.67 22.85
CA ILE A 8 -8.43 -2.88 22.31
C ILE A 8 -9.49 -2.00 22.97
N SER A 9 -9.09 -1.08 23.86
CA SER A 9 -10.04 -0.20 24.56
C SER A 9 -10.92 0.63 23.61
N PRO A 10 -10.46 1.12 22.44
CA PRO A 10 -11.32 1.82 21.50
C PRO A 10 -12.53 0.98 21.02
N LEU A 11 -12.33 -0.34 20.85
CA LEU A 11 -13.41 -1.27 20.45
C LEU A 11 -14.44 -1.52 21.56
N ARG A 12 -14.04 -1.36 22.82
CA ARG A 12 -14.92 -1.57 23.98
C ARG A 12 -15.69 -0.31 24.33
N GLU A 13 -15.04 0.84 24.26
CA GLU A 13 -15.58 2.13 24.69
C GLU A 13 -16.46 2.80 23.63
N SER A 14 -16.19 2.61 22.34
CA SER A 14 -16.97 3.22 21.26
C SER A 14 -17.66 2.15 20.39
N PRO A 15 -18.99 1.95 20.56
CA PRO A 15 -19.75 1.07 19.68
C PRO A 15 -19.68 1.48 18.20
N ALA A 16 -19.63 2.78 17.91
CA ALA A 16 -19.51 3.30 16.55
C ALA A 16 -18.16 2.95 15.93
N PHE A 17 -17.06 3.12 16.67
CA PHE A 17 -15.74 2.70 16.20
C PHE A 17 -15.65 1.18 16.01
N ARG A 18 -16.24 0.41 16.92
CA ARG A 18 -16.30 -1.07 16.79
C ARG A 18 -17.02 -1.50 15.52
N LEU A 19 -18.19 -0.90 15.21
CA LEU A 19 -18.92 -1.19 13.97
C LEU A 19 -18.10 -0.82 12.72
N LEU A 20 -17.47 0.37 12.71
CA LEU A 20 -16.60 0.80 11.63
C LEU A 20 -15.45 -0.21 11.44
N TRP A 21 -14.79 -0.61 12.53
CA TRP A 21 -13.63 -1.49 12.49
C TRP A 21 -14.00 -2.91 12.01
N ILE A 22 -15.12 -3.48 12.50
CA ILE A 22 -15.61 -4.81 12.06
C ILE A 22 -15.98 -4.76 10.57
N GLY A 23 -16.74 -3.76 10.14
CA GLY A 23 -17.09 -3.62 8.71
C GLY A 23 -15.85 -3.49 7.83
N GLN A 24 -14.85 -2.75 8.30
CA GLN A 24 -13.61 -2.54 7.56
C GLN A 24 -12.79 -3.82 7.45
N ILE A 25 -12.61 -4.63 8.50
CA ILE A 25 -11.81 -5.86 8.40
C ILE A 25 -12.44 -6.84 7.41
N ILE A 26 -13.76 -6.92 7.40
CA ILE A 26 -14.51 -7.78 6.48
C ILE A 26 -14.31 -7.30 5.04
N SER A 27 -14.61 -6.03 4.73
CA SER A 27 -14.50 -5.50 3.38
C SER A 27 -13.07 -5.44 2.87
N MET A 28 -12.11 -5.21 3.77
CA MET A 28 -10.69 -5.18 3.40
C MET A 28 -10.17 -6.56 3.04
N THR A 29 -10.60 -7.60 3.78
CA THR A 29 -10.27 -8.99 3.43
C THR A 29 -10.84 -9.35 2.06
N GLY A 30 -12.10 -9.00 1.75
CA GLY A 30 -12.69 -9.16 0.43
C GLY A 30 -11.92 -8.41 -0.66
N SER A 31 -11.55 -7.15 -0.41
CA SER A 31 -10.72 -6.37 -1.34
C SER A 31 -9.37 -7.02 -1.63
N MET A 32 -8.73 -7.65 -0.61
CA MET A 32 -7.48 -8.40 -0.81
C MET A 32 -7.69 -9.70 -1.57
N VAL A 33 -8.87 -10.33 -1.44
CA VAL A 33 -9.27 -11.47 -2.27
C VAL A 33 -9.37 -11.04 -3.74
N ARG A 34 -10.06 -9.94 -4.03
CA ARG A 34 -10.18 -9.37 -5.37
C ARG A 34 -8.83 -8.93 -5.95
N PHE A 35 -7.93 -8.41 -5.11
CA PHE A 35 -6.58 -8.04 -5.49
C PHE A 35 -5.76 -9.19 -6.08
N VAL A 36 -6.04 -10.44 -5.68
CA VAL A 36 -5.43 -11.65 -6.27
C VAL A 36 -6.23 -12.13 -7.48
N ALA A 37 -7.57 -12.09 -7.41
CA ALA A 37 -8.44 -12.68 -8.40
C ALA A 37 -8.39 -11.96 -9.76
N ILE A 38 -8.34 -10.61 -9.80
CA ILE A 38 -8.29 -9.84 -11.05
C ILE A 38 -7.00 -10.10 -11.85
N PRO A 39 -5.78 -9.97 -11.27
CA PRO A 39 -4.55 -10.31 -11.97
C PRO A 39 -4.53 -11.75 -12.48
N TYR A 40 -5.01 -12.69 -11.67
CA TYR A 40 -5.11 -14.09 -12.08
C TYR A 40 -6.08 -14.28 -13.26
N GLN A 41 -7.26 -13.64 -13.22
CA GLN A 41 -8.23 -13.72 -14.31
C GLN A 41 -7.69 -13.13 -15.61
N ILE A 42 -7.01 -11.98 -15.56
CA ILE A 42 -6.36 -11.41 -16.75
C ILE A 42 -5.28 -12.36 -17.28
N TYR A 43 -4.51 -12.97 -16.39
CA TYR A 43 -3.47 -13.91 -16.80
C TYR A 43 -4.03 -15.15 -17.48
N ILE A 44 -5.07 -15.79 -16.94
CA ILE A 44 -5.69 -16.97 -17.59
C ILE A 44 -6.37 -16.64 -18.91
N LEU A 45 -6.86 -15.41 -19.10
CA LEU A 45 -7.46 -14.97 -20.36
C LEU A 45 -6.42 -14.66 -21.45
N THR A 46 -5.21 -14.25 -21.08
CA THR A 46 -4.22 -13.73 -22.03
C THR A 46 -2.90 -14.51 -22.08
N GLY A 47 -2.54 -15.20 -21.01
CA GLY A 47 -1.19 -15.74 -20.81
C GLY A 47 -0.10 -14.66 -20.71
N SER A 48 -0.45 -13.37 -20.67
CA SER A 48 0.46 -12.25 -20.82
C SER A 48 0.76 -11.53 -19.49
N PRO A 49 2.01 -11.56 -19.02
CA PRO A 49 2.44 -10.74 -17.88
C PRO A 49 2.28 -9.23 -18.10
N LEU A 50 2.41 -8.76 -19.36
CA LEU A 50 2.18 -7.35 -19.70
C LEU A 50 0.73 -6.95 -19.45
N ALA A 51 -0.23 -7.79 -19.84
CA ALA A 51 -1.64 -7.52 -19.58
C ALA A 51 -1.92 -7.45 -18.07
N VAL A 52 -1.28 -8.30 -17.27
CA VAL A 52 -1.35 -8.19 -15.80
C VAL A 52 -0.69 -6.90 -15.30
N GLY A 53 0.47 -6.54 -15.84
CA GLY A 53 1.20 -5.32 -15.45
C GLY A 53 0.43 -4.04 -15.72
N LEU A 54 -0.34 -3.97 -16.81
CA LEU A 54 -1.17 -2.82 -17.16
C LEU A 54 -2.28 -2.52 -16.13
N ILE A 55 -2.66 -3.47 -15.27
CA ILE A 55 -3.55 -3.23 -14.12
C ILE A 55 -3.01 -2.05 -13.28
N GLY A 56 -1.67 -2.01 -13.09
CA GLY A 56 -1.02 -0.92 -12.35
C GLY A 56 -1.37 0.46 -12.92
N LEU A 57 -1.40 0.63 -14.25
CA LEU A 57 -1.76 1.90 -14.87
C LEU A 57 -3.22 2.28 -14.60
N PHE A 58 -4.14 1.34 -14.81
CA PHE A 58 -5.58 1.56 -14.59
C PHE A 58 -5.93 1.74 -13.11
N GLN A 59 -5.07 1.34 -12.20
CA GLN A 59 -5.19 1.59 -10.77
C GLN A 59 -4.53 2.92 -10.37
N ALA A 60 -3.33 3.20 -10.86
CA ALA A 60 -2.54 4.37 -10.48
C ALA A 60 -3.21 5.69 -10.92
N VAL A 61 -3.62 5.78 -12.18
CA VAL A 61 -4.14 7.03 -12.75
C VAL A 61 -5.37 7.54 -11.98
N PRO A 62 -6.44 6.73 -11.76
CA PRO A 62 -7.59 7.19 -10.98
C PRO A 62 -7.22 7.48 -9.52
N THR A 63 -6.37 6.64 -8.91
CA THR A 63 -5.97 6.83 -7.52
C THR A 63 -5.22 8.14 -7.32
N ILE A 64 -4.24 8.45 -8.17
CA ILE A 64 -3.46 9.69 -8.09
C ILE A 64 -4.38 10.91 -8.32
N VAL A 65 -5.17 10.89 -9.39
CA VAL A 65 -6.06 12.01 -9.73
C VAL A 65 -7.08 12.26 -8.62
N LEU A 66 -7.76 11.22 -8.15
CA LEU A 66 -8.83 11.39 -7.17
C LEU A 66 -8.32 11.58 -5.74
N SER A 67 -7.14 11.10 -5.37
CA SER A 67 -6.56 11.37 -4.06
C SER A 67 -6.27 12.87 -3.85
N LEU A 68 -5.99 13.62 -4.91
CA LEU A 68 -5.83 15.08 -4.86
C LEU A 68 -7.11 15.79 -4.47
N PHE A 69 -8.27 15.26 -4.87
CA PHE A 69 -9.59 15.84 -4.59
C PHE A 69 -10.29 15.17 -3.41
N GLY A 70 -9.89 13.95 -3.05
CA GLY A 70 -10.56 13.13 -2.03
C GLY A 70 -10.62 13.78 -0.66
N GLY A 71 -9.55 14.46 -0.25
CA GLY A 71 -9.51 15.21 1.01
C GLY A 71 -10.53 16.35 1.01
N VAL A 72 -10.56 17.16 -0.05
CA VAL A 72 -11.52 18.29 -0.18
C VAL A 72 -12.96 17.79 -0.19
N ILE A 73 -13.22 16.67 -0.86
CA ILE A 73 -14.57 16.07 -0.90
C ILE A 73 -14.96 15.56 0.50
N ALA A 74 -14.04 14.85 1.18
CA ALA A 74 -14.26 14.31 2.52
C ALA A 74 -14.51 15.41 3.58
N ASP A 75 -13.98 16.62 3.38
CA ASP A 75 -14.21 17.75 4.27
C ASP A 75 -15.54 18.48 4.00
N ARG A 76 -16.07 18.41 2.75
CA ARG A 76 -17.32 19.08 2.37
C ARG A 76 -18.57 18.24 2.59
N VAL A 77 -18.43 16.92 2.59
CA VAL A 77 -19.56 15.97 2.68
C VAL A 77 -19.57 15.29 4.05
N ASP A 78 -20.74 14.84 4.49
CA ASP A 78 -20.84 13.95 5.66
C ASP A 78 -20.02 12.67 5.41
N ARG A 79 -19.00 12.47 6.23
CA ARG A 79 -18.00 11.38 6.07
C ARG A 79 -18.65 9.99 6.07
N ARG A 80 -19.67 9.78 6.92
CA ARG A 80 -20.40 8.51 6.95
C ARG A 80 -21.20 8.31 5.67
N ARG A 81 -21.85 9.36 5.15
CA ARG A 81 -22.58 9.28 3.86
C ARG A 81 -21.63 9.00 2.72
N LEU A 82 -20.49 9.67 2.69
CA LEU A 82 -19.45 9.42 1.67
C LEU A 82 -18.99 7.96 1.70
N LEU A 83 -18.72 7.40 2.89
CA LEU A 83 -18.37 5.99 3.03
C LEU A 83 -19.47 5.04 2.57
N ILE A 84 -20.74 5.33 2.86
CA ILE A 84 -21.86 4.50 2.37
C ILE A 84 -21.91 4.54 0.84
N VAL A 85 -21.79 5.71 0.24
CA VAL A 85 -21.83 5.87 -1.24
C VAL A 85 -20.66 5.12 -1.88
N THR A 86 -19.42 5.30 -1.38
CA THR A 86 -18.26 4.60 -1.93
C THR A 86 -18.38 3.09 -1.78
N GLN A 87 -18.86 2.59 -0.64
CA GLN A 87 -19.07 1.16 -0.42
C GLN A 87 -20.20 0.59 -1.32
N VAL A 88 -21.28 1.32 -1.55
CA VAL A 88 -22.34 0.93 -2.50
C VAL A 88 -21.79 0.86 -3.92
N CYS A 89 -21.00 1.85 -4.35
CA CYS A 89 -20.38 1.83 -5.67
C CYS A 89 -19.36 0.69 -5.83
N LEU A 90 -18.57 0.40 -4.80
CA LEU A 90 -17.65 -0.73 -4.78
C LEU A 90 -18.39 -2.07 -4.81
N THR A 91 -19.52 -2.18 -4.10
CA THR A 91 -20.41 -3.36 -4.17
C THR A 91 -20.93 -3.55 -5.58
N ALA A 92 -21.49 -2.48 -6.19
CA ALA A 92 -22.00 -2.53 -7.57
C ALA A 92 -20.90 -2.95 -8.56
N ASN A 93 -19.68 -2.41 -8.40
CA ASN A 93 -18.53 -2.79 -9.21
C ASN A 93 -18.20 -4.29 -9.08
N SER A 94 -18.22 -4.84 -7.85
CA SER A 94 -17.97 -6.25 -7.61
C SER A 94 -19.13 -7.14 -8.10
N VAL A 95 -20.40 -6.68 -8.01
CA VAL A 95 -21.54 -7.40 -8.58
C VAL A 95 -21.43 -7.51 -10.10
N VAL A 96 -21.10 -6.41 -10.76
CA VAL A 96 -20.89 -6.39 -12.23
C VAL A 96 -19.78 -7.36 -12.61
N LEU A 97 -18.67 -7.38 -11.87
CA LEU A 97 -17.55 -8.31 -12.08
C LEU A 97 -17.97 -9.76 -11.87
N ALA A 98 -18.71 -10.06 -10.81
CA ALA A 98 -19.17 -11.41 -10.47
C ALA A 98 -20.13 -11.95 -11.57
N ILE A 99 -21.13 -11.13 -11.97
CA ILE A 99 -22.08 -11.50 -13.02
C ILE A 99 -21.36 -11.71 -14.36
N ALA A 100 -20.50 -10.77 -14.76
CA ALA A 100 -19.76 -10.88 -16.02
C ALA A 100 -18.90 -12.14 -16.06
N THR A 101 -18.22 -12.48 -14.94
CA THR A 101 -17.40 -13.68 -14.83
C THR A 101 -18.25 -14.94 -14.86
N GLN A 102 -19.39 -14.96 -14.19
CA GLN A 102 -20.31 -16.09 -14.14
C GLN A 102 -20.93 -16.39 -15.53
N LEU A 103 -21.26 -15.34 -16.28
CA LEU A 103 -21.84 -15.45 -17.62
C LEU A 103 -20.80 -15.62 -18.73
N GLY A 104 -19.51 -15.55 -18.43
CA GLY A 104 -18.42 -15.80 -19.36
C GLY A 104 -18.17 -14.71 -20.41
N PHE A 105 -18.71 -13.49 -20.24
CA PHE A 105 -18.49 -12.36 -21.19
C PHE A 105 -17.41 -11.36 -20.73
N VAL A 106 -16.50 -11.78 -19.86
CA VAL A 106 -15.40 -10.95 -19.39
C VAL A 106 -14.35 -10.76 -20.48
N SER A 107 -13.97 -9.50 -20.72
CA SER A 107 -12.85 -9.12 -21.58
C SER A 107 -11.79 -8.36 -20.78
N VAL A 108 -10.55 -8.34 -21.26
CA VAL A 108 -9.44 -7.63 -20.57
C VAL A 108 -9.72 -6.12 -20.47
N PRO A 109 -10.17 -5.41 -21.52
CA PRO A 109 -10.55 -3.99 -21.38
C PRO A 109 -11.64 -3.75 -20.34
N PHE A 110 -12.60 -4.67 -20.22
CA PHE A 110 -13.65 -4.61 -19.22
C PHE A 110 -13.09 -4.73 -17.79
N LEU A 111 -12.15 -5.65 -17.56
CA LEU A 111 -11.45 -5.79 -16.27
C LEU A 111 -10.64 -4.54 -15.92
N TYR A 112 -9.97 -3.93 -16.89
CA TYR A 112 -9.27 -2.66 -16.68
C TYR A 112 -10.24 -1.53 -16.30
N ALA A 113 -11.37 -1.41 -16.99
CA ALA A 113 -12.39 -0.41 -16.68
C ALA A 113 -12.91 -0.58 -15.25
N LEU A 114 -13.27 -1.81 -14.85
CA LEU A 114 -13.72 -2.11 -13.48
C LEU A 114 -12.63 -1.86 -12.44
N THR A 115 -11.37 -2.16 -12.77
CA THR A 115 -10.22 -1.84 -11.89
C THR A 115 -10.09 -0.33 -11.69
N ALA A 116 -10.20 0.47 -12.75
CA ALA A 116 -10.15 1.93 -12.68
C ALA A 116 -11.31 2.50 -11.87
N VAL A 117 -12.53 2.00 -12.08
CA VAL A 117 -13.72 2.38 -11.30
C VAL A 117 -13.54 2.05 -9.82
N GLY A 118 -13.10 0.83 -9.51
CA GLY A 118 -12.83 0.39 -8.14
C GLY A 118 -11.75 1.24 -7.46
N ALA A 119 -10.66 1.54 -8.16
CA ALA A 119 -9.58 2.40 -7.67
C ALA A 119 -10.08 3.83 -7.38
N SER A 120 -10.97 4.35 -8.24
CA SER A 120 -11.60 5.67 -8.07
C SER A 120 -12.37 5.79 -6.76
N PHE A 121 -13.24 4.83 -6.48
CA PHE A 121 -14.03 4.86 -5.24
C PHE A 121 -13.18 4.56 -4.00
N SER A 122 -12.17 3.69 -4.11
CA SER A 122 -11.23 3.41 -3.02
C SER A 122 -10.39 4.63 -2.65
N ALA A 123 -10.02 5.47 -3.63
CA ALA A 123 -9.29 6.71 -3.41
C ALA A 123 -10.09 7.75 -2.62
N LEU A 124 -11.43 7.72 -2.71
CA LEU A 124 -12.33 8.57 -1.94
C LEU A 124 -12.68 7.97 -0.56
N ASP A 125 -12.77 6.65 -0.46
CA ASP A 125 -13.09 5.92 0.78
C ASP A 125 -12.02 6.13 1.86
N SER A 126 -10.75 6.00 1.49
CA SER A 126 -9.62 6.04 2.42
C SER A 126 -9.50 7.33 3.25
N PRO A 127 -9.52 8.56 2.65
CA PRO A 127 -9.46 9.79 3.42
C PRO A 127 -10.72 10.03 4.27
N ALA A 128 -11.91 9.65 3.74
CA ALA A 128 -13.16 9.77 4.50
C ALA A 128 -13.14 8.91 5.77
N ARG A 129 -12.60 7.71 5.66
CA ARG A 129 -12.45 6.76 6.78
C ARG A 129 -11.44 7.26 7.81
N SER A 130 -10.27 7.67 7.35
CA SER A 130 -9.22 8.21 8.23
C SER A 130 -9.68 9.46 9.00
N ALA A 131 -10.47 10.29 8.36
CA ALA A 131 -11.04 11.50 8.98
C ALA A 131 -12.20 11.21 9.95
N LEU A 132 -12.91 10.07 9.77
CA LEU A 132 -14.02 9.68 10.64
C LEU A 132 -13.52 9.16 12.00
N ILE A 133 -12.41 8.42 12.04
CA ILE A 133 -11.89 7.77 13.26
C ILE A 133 -11.72 8.72 14.44
N PRO A 134 -11.04 9.87 14.32
CA PRO A 134 -10.88 10.80 15.45
C PRO A 134 -12.19 11.38 15.96
N SER A 135 -13.25 11.42 15.13
CA SER A 135 -14.57 11.93 15.54
C SER A 135 -15.40 10.91 16.32
N LEU A 136 -14.97 9.65 16.36
CA LEU A 136 -15.66 8.55 17.08
C LEU A 136 -15.05 8.25 18.43
N LEU A 137 -13.91 8.87 18.78
CA LEU A 137 -13.09 8.52 19.93
C LEU A 137 -12.56 9.75 20.65
N ASP A 138 -12.34 9.62 21.95
CA ASP A 138 -11.58 10.62 22.71
C ASP A 138 -10.13 10.71 22.21
N ARG A 139 -9.53 11.90 22.27
CA ARG A 139 -8.14 12.16 21.82
C ARG A 139 -7.13 11.16 22.37
N ARG A 140 -7.32 10.70 23.60
CA ARG A 140 -6.45 9.72 24.28
C ARG A 140 -6.47 8.33 23.61
N ARG A 141 -7.54 7.98 22.89
CA ARG A 141 -7.75 6.67 22.25
C ARG A 141 -7.40 6.65 20.76
N VAL A 142 -7.19 7.80 20.16
CA VAL A 142 -6.91 7.90 18.70
C VAL A 142 -5.66 7.11 18.32
N GLN A 143 -4.59 7.17 19.13
CA GLN A 143 -3.36 6.41 18.84
C GLN A 143 -3.60 4.90 18.87
N ALA A 144 -4.35 4.39 19.85
CA ALA A 144 -4.71 2.97 19.91
C ALA A 144 -5.56 2.54 18.71
N ALA A 145 -6.50 3.40 18.26
CA ALA A 145 -7.30 3.13 17.08
C ALA A 145 -6.46 3.08 15.79
N ILE A 146 -5.47 3.97 15.64
CA ILE A 146 -4.52 3.92 14.51
C ILE A 146 -3.74 2.61 14.52
N THR A 147 -3.26 2.17 15.69
CA THR A 147 -2.55 0.89 15.83
C THR A 147 -3.45 -0.29 15.46
N LEU A 148 -4.72 -0.29 15.91
CA LEU A 148 -5.70 -1.31 15.54
C LEU A 148 -5.94 -1.36 14.03
N ASN A 149 -6.03 -0.21 13.37
CA ASN A 149 -6.20 -0.16 11.91
C ASN A 149 -4.98 -0.68 11.16
N GLN A 150 -3.76 -0.39 11.64
CA GLN A 150 -2.54 -0.95 11.05
C GLN A 150 -2.49 -2.48 11.22
N THR A 151 -2.85 -2.98 12.40
CA THR A 151 -2.93 -4.42 12.65
C THR A 151 -3.94 -5.08 11.72
N GLN A 152 -5.10 -4.45 11.54
CA GLN A 152 -6.15 -4.88 10.63
C GLN A 152 -5.65 -4.97 9.17
N PHE A 153 -4.94 -3.92 8.70
CA PHE A 153 -4.37 -3.91 7.35
C PHE A 153 -3.39 -5.07 7.16
N GLN A 154 -2.48 -5.27 8.10
CA GLN A 154 -1.49 -6.35 8.02
C GLN A 154 -2.15 -7.74 8.09
N THR A 155 -3.18 -7.90 8.92
CA THR A 155 -3.94 -9.15 8.97
C THR A 155 -4.63 -9.43 7.64
N ALA A 156 -5.33 -8.45 7.07
CA ALA A 156 -6.00 -8.61 5.78
C ALA A 156 -5.01 -8.86 4.63
N ALA A 157 -3.82 -8.25 4.68
CA ALA A 157 -2.77 -8.44 3.67
C ALA A 157 -2.19 -9.87 3.66
N VAL A 158 -2.29 -10.61 4.78
CA VAL A 158 -1.91 -12.03 4.86
C VAL A 158 -3.09 -12.93 4.55
N THR A 159 -4.21 -12.71 5.28
CA THR A 159 -5.35 -13.64 5.23
C THR A 159 -6.13 -13.53 3.92
N GLY A 160 -6.28 -12.33 3.37
CA GLY A 160 -7.04 -12.10 2.14
C GLY A 160 -6.48 -12.86 0.93
N PRO A 161 -5.18 -12.69 0.58
CA PRO A 161 -4.58 -13.44 -0.51
C PRO A 161 -4.57 -14.96 -0.28
N ALA A 162 -4.30 -15.41 0.93
CA ALA A 162 -4.36 -16.85 1.26
C ALA A 162 -5.77 -17.41 1.05
N LEU A 163 -6.79 -16.70 1.52
CA LEU A 163 -8.19 -17.06 1.29
C LEU A 163 -8.53 -17.02 -0.22
N ALA A 164 -8.04 -16.02 -0.96
CA ALA A 164 -8.27 -15.93 -2.39
C ALA A 164 -7.80 -17.19 -3.13
N GLY A 165 -6.59 -17.68 -2.83
CA GLY A 165 -6.06 -18.90 -3.42
C GLY A 165 -6.95 -20.11 -3.16
N VAL A 166 -7.41 -20.28 -1.93
CA VAL A 166 -8.33 -21.38 -1.55
C VAL A 166 -9.68 -21.23 -2.24
N LEU A 167 -10.27 -20.02 -2.23
CA LEU A 167 -11.57 -19.75 -2.82
C LEU A 167 -11.56 -19.97 -4.34
N ILE A 168 -10.55 -19.46 -5.03
CA ILE A 168 -10.41 -19.64 -6.48
C ILE A 168 -10.24 -21.11 -6.82
N ALA A 169 -9.42 -21.86 -6.07
CA ALA A 169 -9.19 -23.27 -6.32
C ALA A 169 -10.43 -24.15 -6.05
N SER A 170 -11.19 -23.83 -5.00
CA SER A 170 -12.32 -24.65 -4.56
C SER A 170 -13.64 -24.30 -5.25
N PHE A 171 -13.87 -23.01 -5.53
CA PHE A 171 -15.17 -22.51 -5.96
C PHE A 171 -15.11 -21.69 -7.26
N GLY A 172 -13.90 -21.42 -7.80
CA GLY A 172 -13.67 -20.63 -8.99
C GLY A 172 -13.81 -19.14 -8.79
N LEU A 173 -13.49 -18.37 -9.85
CA LEU A 173 -13.44 -16.92 -9.82
C LEU A 173 -14.80 -16.24 -9.55
N ALA A 174 -15.88 -16.73 -10.19
CA ALA A 174 -17.19 -16.12 -10.05
C ALA A 174 -17.67 -16.14 -8.58
N THR A 175 -17.58 -17.29 -7.92
CA THR A 175 -17.95 -17.42 -6.50
C THR A 175 -17.05 -16.55 -5.62
N THR A 176 -15.77 -16.46 -5.94
CA THR A 176 -14.81 -15.60 -5.23
C THR A 176 -15.24 -14.12 -5.29
N TYR A 177 -15.72 -13.64 -6.43
CA TYR A 177 -16.26 -12.27 -6.56
C TYR A 177 -17.60 -12.08 -5.82
N TRP A 178 -18.47 -13.10 -5.77
CA TRP A 178 -19.69 -13.05 -4.96
C TRP A 178 -19.40 -12.96 -3.47
N ILE A 179 -18.32 -13.59 -2.98
CA ILE A 179 -17.87 -13.44 -1.60
C ILE A 179 -17.39 -12.01 -1.35
N ASP A 180 -16.67 -11.38 -2.29
CA ASP A 180 -16.28 -9.96 -2.18
C ASP A 180 -17.53 -9.04 -2.09
N VAL A 181 -18.56 -9.30 -2.89
CA VAL A 181 -19.86 -8.60 -2.80
C VAL A 181 -20.46 -8.74 -1.38
N ALA A 182 -20.47 -9.94 -0.83
CA ALA A 182 -21.00 -10.18 0.51
C ALA A 182 -20.21 -9.42 1.60
N THR A 183 -18.88 -9.32 1.44
CA THR A 183 -18.04 -8.57 2.39
C THR A 183 -18.34 -7.05 2.37
N TYR A 184 -18.56 -6.47 1.20
CA TYR A 184 -18.98 -5.07 1.08
C TYR A 184 -20.39 -4.84 1.62
N ALA A 185 -21.34 -5.76 1.35
CA ALA A 185 -22.69 -5.67 1.90
C ALA A 185 -22.68 -5.68 3.43
N ALA A 186 -21.83 -6.54 4.04
CA ALA A 186 -21.65 -6.56 5.48
C ALA A 186 -21.07 -5.22 6.00
N ALA A 187 -20.11 -4.63 5.31
CA ALA A 187 -19.55 -3.33 5.68
C ALA A 187 -20.60 -2.19 5.58
N ILE A 188 -21.45 -2.21 4.57
CA ILE A 188 -22.56 -1.27 4.45
C ILE A 188 -23.52 -1.44 5.64
N GLY A 189 -23.85 -2.69 6.02
CA GLY A 189 -24.68 -2.98 7.16
C GLY A 189 -24.15 -2.38 8.46
N THR A 190 -22.83 -2.48 8.71
CA THR A 190 -22.20 -1.88 9.89
C THR A 190 -22.22 -0.34 9.85
N LEU A 191 -22.01 0.27 8.67
CA LEU A 191 -22.11 1.73 8.50
C LEU A 191 -23.55 2.24 8.70
N LEU A 192 -24.54 1.50 8.26
CA LEU A 192 -25.97 1.86 8.47
C LEU A 192 -26.36 1.75 9.94
N ALA A 193 -25.82 0.78 10.69
CA ALA A 193 -26.04 0.63 12.10
C ALA A 193 -25.36 1.71 12.98
N MET A 194 -24.42 2.49 12.42
CA MET A 194 -23.79 3.60 13.13
C MET A 194 -24.76 4.79 13.26
N HIS A 195 -24.76 5.44 14.42
CA HIS A 195 -25.47 6.71 14.60
C HIS A 195 -24.79 7.84 13.82
N LYS A 196 -25.55 8.91 13.51
CA LYS A 196 -25.01 10.08 12.84
C LYS A 196 -23.90 10.72 13.67
N THR A 197 -22.78 11.01 13.05
CA THR A 197 -21.62 11.69 13.65
C THR A 197 -21.69 13.17 13.38
N ALA A 198 -21.21 14.00 14.34
CA ALA A 198 -21.13 15.45 14.18
C ALA A 198 -20.17 15.80 13.03
N ARG A 199 -20.52 16.83 12.26
CA ARG A 199 -19.71 17.36 11.17
C ARG A 199 -18.61 18.26 11.75
N PRO A 200 -17.31 17.98 11.58
CA PRO A 200 -16.27 18.91 11.96
C PRO A 200 -16.27 20.13 11.03
N PRO A 201 -15.81 21.30 11.53
CA PRO A 201 -15.62 22.48 10.69
C PRO A 201 -14.60 22.19 9.58
N ALA A 202 -14.91 22.62 8.36
CA ALA A 202 -14.02 22.46 7.21
C ALA A 202 -12.90 23.51 7.27
N GLU A 203 -11.64 23.08 7.26
CA GLU A 203 -10.50 23.96 7.03
C GLU A 203 -10.33 24.19 5.52
N HIS A 204 -10.31 25.45 5.12
CA HIS A 204 -10.22 25.84 3.71
C HIS A 204 -8.75 26.13 3.36
N GLY A 205 -8.13 25.24 2.60
CA GLY A 205 -6.81 25.44 2.00
C GLY A 205 -6.78 25.02 0.52
N SER A 206 -6.03 25.74 -0.32
CA SER A 206 -5.80 25.34 -1.71
C SER A 206 -4.84 24.15 -1.76
N VAL A 207 -5.32 22.98 -2.21
CA VAL A 207 -4.52 21.74 -2.33
C VAL A 207 -3.30 21.95 -3.24
N LEU A 208 -3.48 22.64 -4.39
CA LEU A 208 -2.41 22.89 -5.35
C LEU A 208 -1.30 23.77 -4.75
N ARG A 209 -1.67 24.80 -4.00
CA ARG A 209 -0.70 25.65 -3.31
C ARG A 209 0.06 24.87 -2.24
N SER A 210 -0.66 24.04 -1.48
CA SER A 210 -0.05 23.17 -0.47
C SER A 210 0.95 22.16 -1.05
N LEU A 211 0.65 21.59 -2.23
CA LEU A 211 1.57 20.71 -2.94
C LEU A 211 2.80 21.45 -3.46
N ALA A 212 2.61 22.64 -4.06
CA ALA A 212 3.73 23.47 -4.55
C ALA A 212 4.72 23.85 -3.43
N GLU A 213 4.20 24.25 -2.26
CA GLU A 213 5.02 24.55 -1.09
C GLU A 213 5.77 23.31 -0.56
N GLY A 214 5.13 22.13 -0.58
CA GLY A 214 5.77 20.86 -0.22
C GLY A 214 6.88 20.46 -1.19
N ILE A 215 6.68 20.60 -2.50
CA ILE A 215 7.69 20.32 -3.54
C ILE A 215 8.88 21.29 -3.40
N ALA A 216 8.63 22.57 -3.19
CA ALA A 216 9.68 23.56 -2.97
C ALA A 216 10.54 23.21 -1.75
N TYR A 217 9.91 22.78 -0.64
CA TYR A 217 10.62 22.36 0.56
C TYR A 217 11.49 21.10 0.31
N LEU A 218 10.97 20.11 -0.43
CA LEU A 218 11.73 18.90 -0.80
C LEU A 218 12.97 19.21 -1.63
N GLY A 219 12.89 20.18 -2.55
CA GLY A 219 14.03 20.60 -3.38
C GLY A 219 15.24 21.08 -2.59
N VAL A 220 15.02 21.62 -1.38
CA VAL A 220 16.08 22.10 -0.48
C VAL A 220 16.58 20.98 0.45
N ARG A 221 15.72 20.01 0.82
CA ARG A 221 16.03 18.94 1.78
C ARG A 221 16.47 17.64 1.07
N ARG A 222 17.73 17.58 0.65
CA ARG A 222 18.32 16.46 -0.12
C ARG A 222 18.13 15.08 0.55
N ILE A 223 18.11 15.01 1.88
CA ILE A 223 17.92 13.73 2.61
C ILE A 223 16.51 13.19 2.40
N LEU A 224 15.48 14.04 2.52
CA LEU A 224 14.10 13.62 2.29
C LEU A 224 13.89 13.19 0.82
N LEU A 225 14.42 13.98 -0.12
CA LEU A 225 14.36 13.63 -1.54
C LEU A 225 15.06 12.30 -1.82
N ALA A 226 16.24 12.07 -1.23
CA ALA A 226 16.98 10.83 -1.41
C ALA A 226 16.22 9.61 -0.87
N THR A 227 15.60 9.72 0.31
CA THR A 227 14.83 8.61 0.89
C THR A 227 13.56 8.30 0.11
N MET A 228 12.83 9.33 -0.37
CA MET A 228 11.63 9.15 -1.20
C MET A 228 11.97 8.60 -2.60
N SER A 229 13.03 9.13 -3.23
CA SER A 229 13.49 8.64 -4.54
C SER A 229 14.01 7.20 -4.45
N LEU A 230 14.72 6.86 -3.38
CA LEU A 230 15.19 5.48 -3.16
C LEU A 230 14.00 4.52 -3.08
N ASP A 231 12.96 4.86 -2.33
CA ASP A 231 11.74 4.06 -2.20
C ASP A 231 11.04 3.89 -3.56
N PHE A 232 10.86 4.99 -4.27
CA PHE A 232 10.23 4.99 -5.58
C PHE A 232 10.97 4.09 -6.57
N PHE A 233 12.27 4.27 -6.74
CA PHE A 233 13.06 3.46 -7.66
C PHE A 233 13.19 2.00 -7.21
N ALA A 234 13.31 1.75 -5.91
CA ALA A 234 13.34 0.40 -5.39
C ALA A 234 12.06 -0.37 -5.68
N THR A 235 10.90 0.27 -5.47
CA THR A 235 9.60 -0.36 -5.69
C THR A 235 9.17 -0.35 -7.16
N LEU A 236 9.66 0.61 -7.96
CA LEU A 236 9.50 0.64 -9.41
C LEU A 236 10.22 -0.55 -10.06
N PHE A 237 11.52 -0.69 -9.82
CA PHE A 237 12.33 -1.73 -10.42
C PHE A 237 12.12 -3.10 -9.76
N GLY A 238 12.05 -3.15 -8.43
CA GLY A 238 11.80 -4.39 -7.68
C GLY A 238 10.36 -4.90 -7.74
N SER A 239 9.54 -4.46 -8.71
CA SER A 239 8.15 -4.88 -8.84
C SER A 239 8.06 -6.28 -9.43
N TRP A 240 7.50 -7.20 -8.67
CA TRP A 240 7.33 -8.62 -9.01
C TRP A 240 5.86 -9.03 -9.12
N ARG A 241 4.93 -8.22 -8.60
CA ARG A 241 3.51 -8.57 -8.40
C ARG A 241 2.78 -8.93 -9.70
N ALA A 242 3.08 -8.24 -10.80
CA ALA A 242 2.49 -8.53 -12.11
C ALA A 242 2.87 -9.93 -12.64
N LEU A 243 3.99 -10.49 -12.17
CA LEU A 243 4.54 -11.75 -12.63
C LEU A 243 4.16 -12.94 -11.75
N VAL A 244 3.53 -12.71 -10.60
CA VAL A 244 3.13 -13.78 -9.66
C VAL A 244 2.23 -14.82 -10.32
N PRO A 245 1.20 -14.47 -11.13
CA PRO A 245 0.39 -15.47 -11.81
C PRO A 245 1.22 -16.36 -12.75
N TYR A 246 2.19 -15.79 -13.46
CA TYR A 246 3.11 -16.54 -14.31
C TYR A 246 3.98 -17.51 -13.49
N TYR A 247 4.55 -17.05 -12.36
CA TYR A 247 5.36 -17.91 -11.49
C TYR A 247 4.55 -19.04 -10.89
N ALA A 248 3.31 -18.77 -10.46
CA ALA A 248 2.44 -19.81 -9.91
C ALA A 248 2.05 -20.87 -10.93
N ASP A 249 1.83 -20.47 -12.20
CA ASP A 249 1.35 -21.34 -13.27
C ASP A 249 2.49 -22.05 -14.01
N ARG A 250 3.55 -21.32 -14.39
CA ARG A 250 4.58 -21.83 -15.32
C ARG A 250 5.91 -22.18 -14.66
N VAL A 251 6.28 -21.53 -13.56
CA VAL A 251 7.55 -21.79 -12.89
C VAL A 251 7.37 -22.84 -11.80
N PHE A 252 6.48 -22.59 -10.85
CA PHE A 252 6.28 -23.48 -9.71
C PHE A 252 5.19 -24.53 -9.94
N GLU A 253 4.27 -24.30 -10.86
CA GLU A 253 3.13 -25.18 -11.18
C GLU A 253 2.28 -25.54 -9.94
N VAL A 254 2.02 -24.53 -9.07
CA VAL A 254 1.35 -24.70 -7.77
C VAL A 254 -0.13 -24.30 -7.79
N GLY A 255 -0.64 -23.86 -8.94
CA GLY A 255 -2.04 -23.50 -9.12
C GLY A 255 -2.51 -22.30 -8.29
N PRO A 256 -3.85 -22.10 -8.17
CA PRO A 256 -4.41 -20.95 -7.47
C PRO A 256 -4.10 -20.90 -5.96
N GLN A 257 -3.97 -22.05 -5.29
CA GLN A 257 -3.60 -22.08 -3.87
C GLN A 257 -2.19 -21.54 -3.66
N GLY A 258 -1.22 -22.01 -4.47
CA GLY A 258 0.14 -21.49 -4.42
C GLY A 258 0.22 -20.02 -4.83
N LEU A 259 -0.59 -19.57 -5.79
CA LEU A 259 -0.74 -18.15 -6.12
C LEU A 259 -1.16 -17.33 -4.90
N GLY A 260 -2.17 -17.78 -4.16
CA GLY A 260 -2.62 -17.11 -2.94
C GLY A 260 -1.52 -17.03 -1.88
N LEU A 261 -0.73 -18.08 -1.71
CA LEU A 261 0.41 -18.11 -0.80
C LEU A 261 1.53 -17.15 -1.24
N LEU A 262 1.85 -17.08 -2.53
CA LEU A 262 2.83 -16.12 -3.07
C LEU A 262 2.42 -14.66 -2.81
N TYR A 263 1.14 -14.35 -2.90
CA TYR A 263 0.64 -13.02 -2.55
C TYR A 263 0.53 -12.78 -1.04
N ALA A 264 0.35 -13.82 -0.22
CA ALA A 264 0.26 -13.72 1.25
C ALA A 264 1.63 -13.62 1.93
N ALA A 265 2.66 -14.27 1.39
CA ALA A 265 3.98 -14.35 1.99
C ALA A 265 4.62 -12.98 2.31
N PRO A 266 4.53 -11.96 1.44
CA PRO A 266 4.98 -10.61 1.76
C PRO A 266 4.32 -10.02 3.02
N GLY A 267 3.00 -10.19 3.14
CA GLY A 267 2.26 -9.73 4.30
C GLY A 267 2.75 -10.38 5.61
N ALA A 268 3.08 -11.68 5.55
CA ALA A 268 3.64 -12.39 6.70
C ALA A 268 5.01 -11.81 7.10
N GLY A 269 5.89 -11.52 6.14
CA GLY A 269 7.18 -10.88 6.40
C GLY A 269 7.04 -9.50 7.02
N ALA A 270 6.14 -8.67 6.49
CA ALA A 270 5.82 -7.35 7.04
C ALA A 270 5.29 -7.45 8.49
N LEU A 271 4.41 -8.43 8.75
CA LEU A 271 3.85 -8.65 10.09
C LEU A 271 4.91 -9.06 11.11
N VAL A 272 5.81 -9.97 10.76
CA VAL A 272 6.94 -10.38 11.61
C VAL A 272 7.80 -9.18 12.01
N VAL A 273 8.15 -8.33 11.03
CA VAL A 273 8.93 -7.11 11.30
C VAL A 273 8.15 -6.13 12.17
N ALA A 274 6.87 -5.89 11.87
CA ALA A 274 6.05 -4.97 12.65
C ALA A 274 5.93 -5.40 14.12
N LEU A 275 5.76 -6.70 14.39
CA LEU A 275 5.67 -7.25 15.74
C LEU A 275 7.02 -7.22 16.48
N SER A 276 8.13 -7.28 15.74
CA SER A 276 9.47 -7.24 16.32
C SER A 276 10.11 -5.85 16.29
N ALA A 277 9.42 -4.79 15.84
CA ALA A 277 10.00 -3.47 15.55
C ALA A 277 10.67 -2.75 16.74
N GLY A 278 10.51 -3.22 17.97
CA GLY A 278 11.11 -2.59 19.16
C GLY A 278 12.65 -2.39 19.11
N TRP A 279 13.36 -3.20 18.30
CA TRP A 279 14.81 -3.04 18.12
C TRP A 279 15.18 -1.81 17.26
N THR A 280 14.26 -1.31 16.43
CA THR A 280 14.52 -0.17 15.54
C THR A 280 14.90 1.09 16.32
N ASN A 281 14.37 1.26 17.53
CA ASN A 281 14.71 2.39 18.42
C ASN A 281 16.18 2.41 18.86
N ARG A 282 16.90 1.30 18.71
CA ARG A 282 18.33 1.19 19.08
C ARG A 282 19.26 1.51 17.91
N VAL A 283 18.72 1.61 16.69
CA VAL A 283 19.50 1.84 15.48
C VAL A 283 19.80 3.33 15.31
N GLN A 284 21.05 3.70 15.53
CA GLN A 284 21.49 5.10 15.40
C GLN A 284 21.73 5.51 13.94
N ARG A 285 22.26 4.62 13.09
CA ARG A 285 22.56 4.91 11.67
C ARG A 285 21.35 4.57 10.79
N GLN A 286 20.29 5.35 10.91
CA GLN A 286 19.03 5.06 10.22
C GLN A 286 19.16 5.08 8.69
N GLY A 287 19.95 6.00 8.14
CA GLY A 287 20.15 6.04 6.68
C GLY A 287 20.88 4.81 6.13
N LEU A 288 21.89 4.28 6.86
CA LEU A 288 22.54 3.02 6.49
C LEU A 288 21.57 1.84 6.58
N ALA A 289 20.72 1.81 7.62
CA ALA A 289 19.71 0.77 7.77
C ALA A 289 18.71 0.76 6.60
N ILE A 290 18.28 1.92 6.11
CA ILE A 290 17.45 2.04 4.91
C ILE A 290 18.15 1.41 3.69
N LEU A 291 19.41 1.79 3.44
CA LEU A 291 20.16 1.29 2.28
C LEU A 291 20.34 -0.23 2.32
N ILE A 292 20.72 -0.79 3.49
CA ILE A 292 20.85 -2.24 3.66
C ILE A 292 19.50 -2.93 3.45
N SER A 293 18.43 -2.40 4.02
CA SER A 293 17.09 -2.98 3.87
C SER A 293 16.64 -3.03 2.43
N VAL A 294 16.83 -1.92 1.67
CA VAL A 294 16.46 -1.88 0.25
C VAL A 294 17.37 -2.79 -0.58
N MET A 295 18.65 -2.93 -0.22
CA MET A 295 19.55 -3.89 -0.85
C MET A 295 19.09 -5.33 -0.63
N VAL A 296 18.71 -5.70 0.61
CA VAL A 296 18.15 -7.02 0.93
C VAL A 296 16.86 -7.26 0.16
N PHE A 297 15.98 -6.26 0.05
CA PHE A 297 14.78 -6.33 -0.78
C PHE A 297 15.12 -6.67 -2.23
N GLY A 298 16.01 -5.92 -2.87
CA GLY A 298 16.39 -6.13 -4.28
C GLY A 298 17.03 -7.50 -4.51
N LEU A 299 17.96 -7.92 -3.63
CA LEU A 299 18.61 -9.23 -3.72
C LEU A 299 17.61 -10.39 -3.52
N ALA A 300 16.68 -10.26 -2.58
CA ALA A 300 15.66 -11.27 -2.35
C ALA A 300 14.72 -11.40 -3.57
N ILE A 301 14.34 -10.28 -4.22
CA ILE A 301 13.54 -10.31 -5.45
C ILE A 301 14.33 -10.93 -6.61
N ALA A 302 15.61 -10.58 -6.79
CA ALA A 302 16.44 -11.18 -7.82
C ALA A 302 16.61 -12.69 -7.61
N ALA A 303 16.86 -13.12 -6.37
CA ALA A 303 16.94 -14.53 -6.01
C ALA A 303 15.62 -15.28 -6.24
N PHE A 304 14.47 -14.67 -5.87
CA PHE A 304 13.15 -15.22 -6.16
C PHE A 304 12.95 -15.42 -7.67
N GLY A 305 13.36 -14.43 -8.48
CA GLY A 305 13.26 -14.51 -9.94
C GLY A 305 14.03 -15.68 -10.55
N ALA A 306 15.14 -16.08 -9.95
CA ALA A 306 16.03 -17.14 -10.44
C ALA A 306 15.68 -18.54 -9.94
N LEU A 307 14.62 -18.71 -9.14
CA LEU A 307 14.27 -20.01 -8.55
C LEU A 307 13.78 -21.01 -9.60
N PRO A 308 14.20 -22.29 -9.48
CA PRO A 308 13.63 -23.41 -10.27
C PRO A 308 12.26 -23.82 -9.71
N ARG A 309 11.63 -24.79 -10.37
CA ARG A 309 10.30 -25.33 -10.01
C ARG A 309 10.18 -25.76 -8.55
N GLU A 310 11.20 -26.47 -8.04
CA GLU A 310 11.24 -27.00 -6.68
C GLU A 310 11.43 -25.91 -5.62
N GLY A 311 11.74 -24.68 -6.05
CA GLY A 311 12.05 -23.55 -5.18
C GLY A 311 10.84 -22.83 -4.57
N PHE A 312 9.61 -23.36 -4.70
CA PHE A 312 8.39 -22.67 -4.24
C PHE A 312 8.44 -22.21 -2.79
N VAL A 313 8.84 -23.09 -1.85
CA VAL A 313 8.93 -22.73 -0.42
C VAL A 313 10.00 -21.68 -0.17
N ILE A 314 11.15 -21.78 -0.86
CA ILE A 314 12.20 -20.76 -0.81
C ILE A 314 11.67 -19.44 -1.37
N GLY A 315 10.85 -19.49 -2.43
CA GLY A 315 10.19 -18.34 -3.02
C GLY A 315 9.27 -17.61 -2.03
N LEU A 316 8.48 -18.35 -1.25
CA LEU A 316 7.66 -17.75 -0.18
C LEU A 316 8.53 -17.04 0.87
N LEU A 317 9.64 -17.67 1.29
CA LEU A 317 10.56 -17.08 2.26
C LEU A 317 11.26 -15.83 1.70
N LEU A 318 11.70 -15.86 0.44
CA LEU A 318 12.34 -14.70 -0.20
C LEU A 318 11.39 -13.52 -0.33
N LEU A 319 10.12 -13.76 -0.72
CA LEU A 319 9.11 -12.72 -0.78
C LEU A 319 8.77 -12.16 0.61
N ALA A 320 8.73 -13.00 1.64
CA ALA A 320 8.56 -12.58 3.02
C ALA A 320 9.75 -11.73 3.51
N ILE A 321 10.98 -12.15 3.21
CA ILE A 321 12.21 -11.39 3.53
C ILE A 321 12.21 -10.05 2.80
N ALA A 322 11.88 -10.02 1.50
CA ALA A 322 11.82 -8.81 0.72
C ALA A 322 10.87 -7.80 1.36
N GLN A 323 9.62 -8.18 1.62
CA GLN A 323 8.66 -7.25 2.20
C GLN A 323 8.98 -6.90 3.66
N GLY A 324 9.57 -7.82 4.42
CA GLY A 324 10.10 -7.53 5.75
C GLY A 324 11.17 -6.45 5.70
N ALA A 325 12.12 -6.57 4.79
CA ALA A 325 13.17 -5.58 4.57
C ALA A 325 12.61 -4.21 4.13
N ASP A 326 11.62 -4.19 3.22
CA ASP A 326 10.92 -2.96 2.85
C ASP A 326 10.19 -2.33 4.03
N THR A 327 9.58 -3.14 4.90
CA THR A 327 8.92 -2.65 6.12
C THR A 327 9.94 -1.99 7.07
N VAL A 328 11.11 -2.57 7.27
CA VAL A 328 12.21 -1.96 8.05
C VAL A 328 12.61 -0.61 7.44
N SER A 329 12.84 -0.57 6.13
CA SER A 329 13.15 0.65 5.40
C SER A 329 12.06 1.71 5.58
N SER A 330 10.79 1.32 5.47
CA SER A 330 9.62 2.20 5.63
C SER A 330 9.55 2.82 7.03
N ILE A 331 9.82 2.05 8.09
CA ILE A 331 9.85 2.56 9.47
C ILE A 331 10.89 3.69 9.60
N PHE A 332 12.11 3.48 9.12
CA PHE A 332 13.15 4.51 9.20
C PHE A 332 12.85 5.71 8.30
N ARG A 333 12.35 5.51 7.08
CA ARG A 333 11.94 6.62 6.19
C ARG A 333 10.85 7.48 6.83
N GLN A 334 9.83 6.86 7.42
CA GLN A 334 8.78 7.57 8.13
C GLN A 334 9.32 8.32 9.35
N THR A 335 10.26 7.74 10.09
CA THR A 335 10.92 8.39 11.22
C THR A 335 11.68 9.63 10.76
N ILE A 336 12.50 9.52 9.70
CA ILE A 336 13.25 10.65 9.13
C ILE A 336 12.27 11.74 8.67
N LEU A 337 11.20 11.38 7.97
CA LEU A 337 10.18 12.33 7.52
C LEU A 337 9.56 13.10 8.68
N GLN A 338 9.26 12.43 9.78
CA GLN A 338 8.65 13.08 10.95
C GLN A 338 9.63 13.96 11.73
N LEU A 339 10.91 13.62 11.76
CA LEU A 339 11.93 14.39 12.46
C LEU A 339 12.42 15.61 11.67
N GLU A 340 12.56 15.48 10.34
CA GLU A 340 13.10 16.53 9.47
C GLU A 340 12.06 17.56 9.03
N VAL A 341 10.75 17.25 9.17
CA VAL A 341 9.68 18.11 8.65
C VAL A 341 9.01 18.89 9.77
N PRO A 342 8.97 20.25 9.67
CA PRO A 342 8.20 21.08 10.59
C PRO A 342 6.71 20.70 10.60
N ASP A 343 6.06 20.82 11.76
CA ASP A 343 4.65 20.46 11.97
C ASP A 343 3.70 21.08 10.93
N ALA A 344 3.96 22.34 10.55
CA ALA A 344 3.16 23.08 9.57
C ALA A 344 3.19 22.47 8.15
N LEU A 345 4.23 21.69 7.79
CA LEU A 345 4.43 21.10 6.48
C LEU A 345 4.21 19.57 6.45
N ARG A 346 4.05 18.93 7.62
CA ARG A 346 3.93 17.45 7.71
C ARG A 346 2.81 16.88 6.83
N GLY A 347 1.62 17.50 6.87
CA GLY A 347 0.50 17.01 6.06
C GLY A 347 0.78 17.07 4.55
N ARG A 348 1.44 18.15 4.10
CA ARG A 348 1.80 18.39 2.69
C ARG A 348 2.85 17.37 2.21
N LEU A 349 3.89 17.18 3.00
CA LEU A 349 4.97 16.23 2.67
C LEU A 349 4.53 14.77 2.80
N ASN A 350 3.62 14.44 3.72
CA ASN A 350 2.97 13.13 3.75
C ASN A 350 2.16 12.85 2.47
N ALA A 351 1.42 13.83 1.95
CA ALA A 351 0.68 13.66 0.70
C ALA A 351 1.62 13.38 -0.47
N ILE A 352 2.75 14.12 -0.56
CA ILE A 352 3.77 13.87 -1.59
C ILE A 352 4.42 12.49 -1.39
N ASN A 353 4.78 12.12 -0.17
CA ASN A 353 5.34 10.81 0.14
C ASN A 353 4.40 9.67 -0.30
N MET A 354 3.09 9.82 -0.10
CA MET A 354 2.11 8.84 -0.57
C MET A 354 2.10 8.69 -2.09
N MET A 355 2.35 9.76 -2.86
CA MET A 355 2.48 9.67 -4.32
C MET A 355 3.68 8.81 -4.73
N PHE A 356 4.82 8.91 -4.02
CA PHE A 356 5.99 8.06 -4.25
C PHE A 356 5.71 6.60 -3.84
N VAL A 357 5.14 6.38 -2.66
CA VAL A 357 4.84 5.05 -2.10
C VAL A 357 3.83 4.27 -2.95
N PHE A 358 2.81 4.93 -3.50
CA PHE A 358 1.84 4.27 -4.38
C PHE A 358 2.28 4.27 -5.84
N GLY A 359 2.96 5.33 -6.30
CA GLY A 359 3.40 5.47 -7.69
C GLY A 359 4.46 4.45 -8.08
N GLY A 360 5.46 4.22 -7.23
CA GLY A 360 6.54 3.26 -7.47
C GLY A 360 6.02 1.86 -7.80
N PRO A 361 5.30 1.18 -6.89
CA PRO A 361 4.81 -0.18 -7.13
C PRO A 361 3.83 -0.30 -8.30
N THR A 362 2.97 0.70 -8.52
CA THR A 362 1.97 0.65 -9.60
C THR A 362 2.59 0.83 -10.97
N LEU A 363 3.51 1.79 -11.13
CA LEU A 363 4.30 1.95 -12.35
C LEU A 363 5.27 0.79 -12.55
N GLY A 364 5.80 0.24 -11.47
CA GLY A 364 6.66 -0.93 -11.48
C GLY A 364 5.98 -2.18 -12.04
N GLN A 365 4.67 -2.35 -11.82
CA GLN A 365 3.93 -3.45 -12.45
C GLN A 365 3.90 -3.32 -13.97
N VAL A 366 3.75 -2.10 -14.50
CA VAL A 366 3.81 -1.84 -15.94
C VAL A 366 5.22 -2.10 -16.47
N GLN A 367 6.24 -1.59 -15.78
CA GLN A 367 7.65 -1.79 -16.15
C GLN A 367 8.00 -3.28 -16.18
N SER A 368 7.73 -4.03 -15.11
CA SER A 368 8.04 -5.46 -15.03
C SER A 368 7.25 -6.29 -16.05
N GLY A 369 5.99 -5.96 -16.30
CA GLY A 369 5.18 -6.57 -17.35
C GLY A 369 5.73 -6.30 -18.76
N THR A 370 6.22 -5.08 -19.02
CA THR A 370 6.83 -4.69 -20.30
C THR A 370 8.15 -5.42 -20.51
N VAL A 371 9.02 -5.44 -19.52
CA VAL A 371 10.30 -6.18 -19.60
C VAL A 371 10.07 -7.67 -19.81
N ALA A 372 9.06 -8.24 -19.13
CA ALA A 372 8.68 -9.64 -19.30
C ALA A 372 8.18 -9.94 -20.72
N ALA A 373 7.49 -9.02 -21.37
CA ALA A 373 7.01 -9.17 -22.75
C ALA A 373 8.13 -9.03 -23.77
N LEU A 374 9.13 -8.17 -23.53
CA LEU A 374 10.25 -7.91 -24.44
C LEU A 374 11.34 -8.98 -24.36
N TRP A 375 11.58 -9.53 -23.17
CA TRP A 375 12.59 -10.57 -22.95
C TRP A 375 11.95 -11.87 -22.47
N ASN A 376 11.81 -12.02 -21.16
CA ASN A 376 11.06 -13.11 -20.53
C ASN A 376 10.72 -12.74 -19.07
N PRO A 377 9.73 -13.40 -18.43
CA PRO A 377 9.30 -13.08 -17.08
C PRO A 377 10.37 -13.30 -16.00
N VAL A 378 11.23 -14.32 -16.17
CA VAL A 378 12.34 -14.58 -15.23
C VAL A 378 13.36 -13.46 -15.28
N ALA A 379 13.79 -13.05 -16.50
CA ALA A 379 14.71 -11.94 -16.68
C ALA A 379 14.14 -10.63 -16.09
N ALA A 380 12.83 -10.38 -16.24
CA ALA A 380 12.18 -9.19 -15.71
C ALA A 380 12.28 -9.11 -14.17
N VAL A 381 12.07 -10.21 -13.45
CA VAL A 381 12.19 -10.23 -11.99
C VAL A 381 13.64 -10.13 -11.53
N VAL A 382 14.54 -10.87 -12.18
CA VAL A 382 15.97 -10.86 -11.83
C VAL A 382 16.59 -9.50 -12.12
N SER A 383 16.38 -8.94 -13.32
CA SER A 383 16.90 -7.61 -13.65
C SER A 383 16.30 -6.53 -12.76
N GLY A 384 15.01 -6.56 -12.50
CA GLY A 384 14.35 -5.62 -11.61
C GLY A 384 14.92 -5.62 -10.19
N GLY A 385 15.20 -6.79 -9.63
CA GLY A 385 15.88 -6.90 -8.33
C GLY A 385 17.30 -6.34 -8.37
N LEU A 386 18.07 -6.59 -9.44
CA LEU A 386 19.43 -6.04 -9.63
C LEU A 386 19.40 -4.52 -9.89
N GLU A 387 18.45 -4.02 -10.66
CA GLU A 387 18.22 -2.58 -10.86
C GLU A 387 17.90 -1.88 -9.54
N CYS A 388 17.12 -2.52 -8.66
CA CYS A 388 16.89 -2.02 -7.30
C CYS A 388 18.22 -1.91 -6.52
N VAL A 389 19.09 -2.93 -6.57
CA VAL A 389 20.43 -2.89 -5.96
C VAL A 389 21.28 -1.76 -6.56
N ALA A 390 21.25 -1.60 -7.88
CA ALA A 390 21.96 -0.51 -8.58
C ALA A 390 21.43 0.87 -8.15
N ALA A 391 20.12 1.02 -7.96
CA ALA A 391 19.52 2.25 -7.43
C ALA A 391 20.02 2.57 -6.00
N VAL A 392 20.15 1.56 -5.13
CA VAL A 392 20.75 1.73 -3.79
C VAL A 392 22.17 2.26 -3.88
N VAL A 393 23.01 1.64 -4.74
CA VAL A 393 24.40 2.07 -4.94
C VAL A 393 24.43 3.49 -5.51
N GLY A 394 23.60 3.80 -6.50
CA GLY A 394 23.49 5.14 -7.10
C GLY A 394 23.11 6.20 -6.06
N VAL A 395 22.10 5.96 -5.23
CA VAL A 395 21.71 6.89 -4.16
C VAL A 395 22.80 7.02 -3.11
N ALA A 396 23.49 5.93 -2.74
CA ALA A 396 24.61 5.98 -1.80
C ALA A 396 25.77 6.86 -2.29
N LEU A 397 26.03 6.85 -3.61
CA LEU A 397 27.07 7.69 -4.25
C LEU A 397 26.65 9.15 -4.37
N ILE A 398 25.40 9.41 -4.76
CA ILE A 398 24.86 10.77 -4.97
C ILE A 398 24.58 11.48 -3.64
N ALA A 399 24.11 10.75 -2.65
CA ALA A 399 23.73 11.28 -1.35
C ALA A 399 24.50 10.62 -0.17
N PRO A 400 25.84 10.74 -0.08
CA PRO A 400 26.62 10.06 0.95
C PRO A 400 26.26 10.53 2.38
N ARG A 401 25.62 11.70 2.49
CA ARG A 401 25.08 12.17 3.79
C ARG A 401 23.99 11.24 4.34
N LEU A 402 23.26 10.53 3.48
CA LEU A 402 22.26 9.57 3.93
C LEU A 402 22.91 8.41 4.69
N ILE A 403 24.05 7.90 4.24
CA ILE A 403 24.78 6.81 4.92
C ILE A 403 25.15 7.18 6.38
N ARG A 404 25.48 8.44 6.60
CA ARG A 404 25.92 8.98 7.89
C ARG A 404 24.78 9.56 8.73
N TYR A 405 23.55 9.53 8.23
CA TYR A 405 22.41 10.13 8.92
C TYR A 405 22.14 9.45 10.27
N ARG A 406 22.04 10.29 11.31
CA ARG A 406 21.70 9.92 12.68
C ARG A 406 20.66 10.92 13.19
N PRO A 407 19.59 10.48 13.88
CA PRO A 407 18.56 11.37 14.39
C PRO A 407 19.09 12.40 15.40
N ASP A 408 20.08 12.03 16.23
CA ASP A 408 20.66 12.91 17.26
C ASP A 408 21.43 14.11 16.68
N LEU A 409 21.85 14.06 15.42
CA LEU A 409 22.52 15.17 14.73
C LEU A 409 21.53 16.15 14.11
N ALA A 410 20.27 15.77 13.94
CA ALA A 410 19.21 16.62 13.39
C ALA A 410 18.72 17.67 14.44
N GLU A 411 18.77 17.35 15.73
CA GLU A 411 18.31 18.26 16.79
C GLU A 411 19.21 19.50 17.00
N GLY A 412 20.50 19.44 16.60
CA GLY A 412 21.47 20.52 16.85
C GLY A 412 21.58 21.58 15.75
N ALA A 413 21.31 21.24 14.48
CA ALA A 413 21.63 22.09 13.35
C ALA A 413 20.48 23.01 12.87
N ASP A 414 19.24 22.70 13.16
CA ASP A 414 18.08 23.36 12.53
C ASP A 414 17.18 24.20 13.44
N ARG A 415 17.41 24.26 14.73
CA ARG A 415 16.72 25.22 15.62
C ARG A 415 17.13 26.68 15.34
N ILE A 416 18.20 26.90 14.58
CA ILE A 416 18.78 28.25 14.35
C ILE A 416 18.49 28.80 12.93
N ALA A 417 18.11 27.96 11.96
CA ALA A 417 18.06 28.36 10.54
C ALA A 417 16.66 28.71 9.98
N VAL A 418 15.58 28.51 10.72
CA VAL A 418 14.19 28.64 10.19
C VAL A 418 13.47 29.93 10.62
N VAL A 419 14.12 30.85 11.34
CA VAL A 419 13.52 32.16 11.68
C VAL A 419 14.26 33.27 10.93
N ARG A 420 14.15 33.29 9.59
CA ARG A 420 14.20 34.56 8.86
C ARG A 420 12.87 34.71 8.14
N PRO A 421 12.02 35.64 8.56
CA PRO A 421 10.90 36.05 7.73
C PRO A 421 11.47 36.63 6.44
N MET A 422 10.95 36.25 5.31
CA MET A 422 11.09 37.02 4.07
C MET A 422 10.23 38.27 4.27
N ASP A 423 10.78 39.24 4.98
CA ASP A 423 10.23 40.59 4.97
C ASP A 423 10.71 41.27 3.68
N GLY A 424 9.76 41.63 2.89
CA GLY A 424 9.55 42.83 2.13
C GLY A 424 10.58 43.26 1.11
N SER A 425 10.23 43.23 -0.11
CA SER A 425 10.12 44.44 -0.95
C SER A 425 9.28 44.11 -2.18
#